data_39d0d9bc10fbdfa57bed1a49e5901117
#
_entry.id   39d0d9bc10fbdfa57bed1a49e5901117
#
_cell.length_a   1.000
_cell.length_b   1.000
_cell.length_c   1.000
_cell.angle_alpha   90.00
_cell.angle_beta   90.00
_cell.angle_gamma   90.00
#
_symmetry.space_group_name_H-M   'P 1'
#
loop_
_entity.id
_entity.type
_entity.pdbx_description
1 polymer ?
#
loop_
_entity_poly.entity_id
_entity_poly.type
_entity_poly.pdbx_seq_one_letter_code
_entity_poly.pdbx_strand_id
1 'polypeptide(L)'
;GIPGSVGGALRMNAGAMGSWIFQVVERVRMMDRAGRASERPVSDVPVAYRRCPLFQDHIALGAVLRGEAASAEVIAERMTRFSQKRWESQPAAPSAGCIFKNPATIPAGKLIDELGLKGSRVGGAAVSDVHGNFIVNEGNATAHDVLALIGLIQQKAKAQRGIELETEVEIIGDNL
;
A
#
# COMPACT_ATOMS: atom_id res chain seq x y z
N GLY A 1 -3.52 6.39 -11.25
CA GLY A 1 -2.27 5.88 -10.72
C GLY A 1 -2.30 5.66 -9.22
N ILE A 2 -1.29 4.98 -8.70
CA ILE A 2 -1.09 4.86 -7.26
C ILE A 2 -0.48 6.19 -6.78
N PRO A 3 -1.04 6.87 -5.78
CA PRO A 3 -0.45 8.08 -5.23
C PRO A 3 0.81 7.75 -4.44
N GLY A 4 1.80 8.64 -4.47
CA GLY A 4 3.05 8.49 -3.76
C GLY A 4 4.27 8.81 -4.61
N SER A 5 5.46 8.58 -4.06
CA SER A 5 6.74 8.77 -4.75
C SER A 5 7.20 7.48 -5.45
N VAL A 6 8.06 7.64 -6.47
CA VAL A 6 8.71 6.48 -7.12
C VAL A 6 9.57 5.70 -6.11
N GLY A 7 10.27 6.40 -5.21
CA GLY A 7 11.07 5.74 -4.17
C GLY A 7 10.23 4.87 -3.24
N GLY A 8 9.08 5.36 -2.78
CA GLY A 8 8.14 4.57 -1.99
C GLY A 8 7.57 3.38 -2.77
N ALA A 9 7.25 3.58 -4.05
CA ALA A 9 6.78 2.50 -4.92
C ALA A 9 7.83 1.39 -5.09
N LEU A 10 9.11 1.75 -5.25
CA LEU A 10 10.21 0.78 -5.31
C LEU A 10 10.38 0.04 -3.97
N ARG A 11 10.37 0.77 -2.83
CA ARG A 11 10.52 0.17 -1.49
C ARG A 11 9.46 -0.88 -1.20
N MET A 12 8.21 -0.59 -1.55
CA MET A 12 7.07 -1.47 -1.28
C MET A 12 6.75 -2.43 -2.43
N ASN A 13 7.47 -2.42 -3.54
CA ASN A 13 7.00 -3.09 -4.76
C ASN A 13 5.52 -2.77 -5.00
N ALA A 14 5.20 -1.47 -5.05
CA ALA A 14 3.82 -0.99 -5.10
C ALA A 14 3.08 -1.55 -6.32
N GLY A 15 1.87 -1.98 -6.11
CA GLY A 15 1.05 -2.55 -7.17
C GLY A 15 -0.45 -2.42 -6.90
N ALA A 16 -1.21 -2.40 -7.98
CA ALA A 16 -2.67 -2.39 -7.96
C ALA A 16 -3.20 -3.07 -9.23
N MET A 17 -4.42 -3.62 -9.15
CA MET A 17 -5.14 -4.19 -10.29
C MET A 17 -4.33 -5.23 -11.08
N GLY A 18 -3.60 -6.10 -10.36
CA GLY A 18 -2.84 -7.19 -10.95
C GLY A 18 -1.47 -6.81 -11.51
N SER A 19 -1.01 -5.57 -11.33
CA SER A 19 0.30 -5.10 -11.77
C SER A 19 1.08 -4.47 -10.62
N TRP A 20 2.42 -4.51 -10.69
CA TRP A 20 3.33 -3.91 -9.71
C TRP A 20 4.54 -3.28 -10.41
N ILE A 21 5.19 -2.35 -9.72
CA ILE A 21 6.21 -1.50 -10.34
C ILE A 21 7.39 -2.30 -10.91
N PHE A 22 7.84 -3.37 -10.23
CA PHE A 22 8.98 -4.15 -10.71
C PHE A 22 8.72 -4.97 -11.98
N GLN A 23 7.48 -5.03 -12.48
CA GLN A 23 7.20 -5.59 -13.81
C GLN A 23 7.75 -4.70 -14.95
N VAL A 24 7.93 -3.41 -14.68
CA VAL A 24 8.38 -2.43 -15.68
C VAL A 24 9.74 -1.81 -15.33
N VAL A 25 10.33 -2.15 -14.19
CA VAL A 25 11.68 -1.71 -13.81
C VAL A 25 12.72 -2.55 -14.56
N GLU A 26 13.71 -1.92 -15.17
CA GLU A 26 14.87 -2.58 -15.75
C GLU A 26 16.08 -2.51 -14.83
N ARG A 27 16.31 -1.35 -14.21
CA ARG A 27 17.43 -1.09 -13.32
C ARG A 27 17.02 -0.12 -12.22
N VAL A 28 17.65 -0.23 -11.06
CA VAL A 28 17.50 0.70 -9.95
C VAL A 28 18.83 1.36 -9.61
N ARG A 29 18.80 2.66 -9.34
CA ARG A 29 19.91 3.42 -8.77
C ARG A 29 19.65 3.61 -7.29
N MET A 30 20.65 3.36 -6.49
CA MET A 30 20.53 3.39 -5.04
C MET A 30 21.79 3.91 -4.39
N MET A 31 21.69 4.29 -3.12
CA MET A 31 22.79 4.72 -2.29
C MET A 31 22.75 3.95 -0.97
N ASP A 32 23.89 3.41 -0.56
CA ASP A 32 24.02 2.78 0.75
C ASP A 32 24.11 3.82 1.88
N ARG A 33 24.09 3.35 3.14
CA ARG A 33 24.19 4.23 4.32
C ARG A 33 25.55 4.93 4.47
N ALA A 34 26.58 4.48 3.73
CA ALA A 34 27.90 5.12 3.66
C ALA A 34 27.99 6.18 2.55
N GLY A 35 26.89 6.47 1.84
CA GLY A 35 26.82 7.48 0.79
C GLY A 35 27.33 6.98 -0.58
N ARG A 36 27.61 5.69 -0.76
CA ARG A 36 28.09 5.14 -2.01
C ARG A 36 26.93 4.84 -2.95
N ALA A 37 26.90 5.50 -4.10
CA ALA A 37 25.91 5.25 -5.12
C ALA A 37 26.28 4.00 -5.97
N SER A 38 25.27 3.23 -6.34
CA SER A 38 25.41 2.06 -7.21
C SER A 38 24.15 1.85 -8.05
N GLU A 39 24.26 1.00 -9.07
CA GLU A 39 23.15 0.61 -9.93
C GLU A 39 23.08 -0.92 -10.02
N ARG A 40 21.84 -1.45 -10.02
CA ARG A 40 21.61 -2.90 -10.18
C ARG A 40 20.54 -3.17 -11.24
N PRO A 41 20.72 -4.20 -12.08
CA PRO A 41 19.65 -4.70 -12.93
C PRO A 41 18.57 -5.33 -12.09
N VAL A 42 17.33 -5.33 -12.58
CA VAL A 42 16.18 -5.89 -11.86
C VAL A 42 16.33 -7.37 -11.52
N SER A 43 17.07 -8.13 -12.35
CA SER A 43 17.40 -9.54 -12.10
C SER A 43 18.08 -9.80 -10.74
N ASP A 44 18.82 -8.81 -10.25
CA ASP A 44 19.59 -8.90 -9.01
C ASP A 44 18.87 -8.27 -7.81
N VAL A 45 17.63 -7.85 -8.01
CA VAL A 45 16.80 -7.22 -6.97
C VAL A 45 15.71 -8.18 -6.52
N PRO A 46 15.84 -8.78 -5.34
CA PRO A 46 14.78 -9.63 -4.80
C PRO A 46 13.55 -8.79 -4.44
N VAL A 47 12.40 -9.22 -4.94
CA VAL A 47 11.12 -8.57 -4.67
C VAL A 47 10.06 -9.59 -4.27
N ALA A 48 9.15 -9.17 -3.40
CA ALA A 48 8.01 -9.95 -2.98
C ALA A 48 6.75 -9.06 -2.91
N TYR A 49 5.62 -9.65 -2.59
CA TYR A 49 4.38 -8.91 -2.37
C TYR A 49 4.58 -7.83 -1.28
N ARG A 50 4.38 -6.57 -1.64
CA ARG A 50 4.54 -5.40 -0.78
C ARG A 50 5.91 -5.32 -0.10
N ARG A 51 6.96 -5.78 -0.77
CA ARG A 51 8.30 -5.78 -0.18
C ARG A 51 9.41 -5.77 -1.24
N CYS A 52 10.38 -4.88 -1.06
CA CYS A 52 11.68 -4.92 -1.70
C CYS A 52 12.76 -4.78 -0.61
N PRO A 53 13.39 -5.88 -0.14
CA PRO A 53 14.37 -5.85 0.95
C PRO A 53 15.53 -4.89 0.70
N LEU A 54 15.97 -4.74 -0.55
CA LEU A 54 17.06 -3.85 -0.93
C LEU A 54 16.85 -2.42 -0.40
N PHE A 55 15.64 -1.88 -0.49
CA PHE A 55 15.31 -0.53 -0.06
C PHE A 55 14.92 -0.40 1.42
N GLN A 56 15.17 -1.42 2.23
CA GLN A 56 15.17 -1.29 3.69
C GLN A 56 16.48 -0.68 4.20
N ASP A 57 17.60 -0.97 3.49
CA ASP A 57 18.94 -0.54 3.87
C ASP A 57 19.58 0.46 2.89
N HIS A 58 18.93 0.71 1.75
CA HIS A 58 19.43 1.62 0.71
C HIS A 58 18.38 2.69 0.42
N ILE A 59 18.86 3.86 0.01
CA ILE A 59 18.03 4.97 -0.46
C ILE A 59 17.85 4.83 -1.97
N ALA A 60 16.60 4.83 -2.42
CA ALA A 60 16.27 4.84 -3.85
C ALA A 60 16.62 6.21 -4.46
N LEU A 61 17.54 6.23 -5.41
CA LEU A 61 17.92 7.44 -6.16
C LEU A 61 17.17 7.57 -7.48
N GLY A 62 16.75 6.45 -8.07
CA GLY A 62 16.02 6.42 -9.33
C GLY A 62 15.82 5.01 -9.87
N ALA A 63 15.11 4.92 -10.99
CA ALA A 63 14.92 3.68 -11.72
C ALA A 63 14.84 3.95 -13.23
N VAL A 64 15.27 2.97 -14.02
CA VAL A 64 14.99 2.89 -15.45
C VAL A 64 13.75 2.03 -15.63
N LEU A 65 12.74 2.56 -16.29
CA LEU A 65 11.48 1.89 -16.54
C LEU A 65 11.35 1.57 -18.04
N ARG A 66 10.87 0.38 -18.33
CA ARG A 66 10.49 -0.01 -19.69
C ARG A 66 8.98 0.11 -19.85
N GLY A 67 8.56 0.80 -20.89
CA GLY A 67 7.17 0.86 -21.33
C GLY A 67 6.98 0.17 -22.69
N GLU A 68 5.75 -0.18 -22.99
CA GLU A 68 5.34 -0.63 -24.31
C GLU A 68 4.77 0.57 -25.09
N ALA A 69 5.15 0.69 -26.38
CA ALA A 69 4.61 1.73 -27.23
C ALA A 69 3.11 1.52 -27.45
N ALA A 70 2.34 2.58 -27.26
CA ALA A 70 0.90 2.58 -27.52
C ALA A 70 0.47 3.97 -28.01
N SER A 71 -0.69 4.08 -28.71
CA SER A 71 -1.21 5.39 -29.09
C SER A 71 -1.69 6.19 -27.87
N ALA A 72 -1.72 7.51 -28.01
CA ALA A 72 -2.18 8.41 -26.95
C ALA A 72 -3.60 8.10 -26.50
N GLU A 73 -4.48 7.71 -27.43
CA GLU A 73 -5.87 7.35 -27.18
C GLU A 73 -5.98 6.10 -26.31
N VAL A 74 -5.21 5.05 -26.62
CA VAL A 74 -5.17 3.80 -25.86
C VAL A 74 -4.63 4.05 -24.44
N ILE A 75 -3.61 4.90 -24.31
CA ILE A 75 -3.06 5.28 -22.99
C ILE A 75 -4.11 6.04 -22.18
N ALA A 76 -4.76 7.04 -22.77
CA ALA A 76 -5.79 7.85 -22.11
C ALA A 76 -6.99 6.99 -21.67
N GLU A 77 -7.46 6.07 -22.51
CA GLU A 77 -8.53 5.14 -22.16
C GLU A 77 -8.16 4.25 -20.97
N ARG A 78 -6.94 3.66 -20.98
CA ARG A 78 -6.45 2.83 -19.86
C ARG A 78 -6.35 3.64 -18.57
N MET A 79 -5.83 4.86 -18.63
CA MET A 79 -5.72 5.75 -17.46
C MET A 79 -7.10 6.10 -16.90
N THR A 80 -8.06 6.46 -17.75
CA THR A 80 -9.44 6.77 -17.35
C THR A 80 -10.09 5.57 -16.67
N ARG A 81 -10.02 4.39 -17.29
CA ARG A 81 -10.57 3.15 -16.73
C ARG A 81 -9.99 2.80 -15.37
N PHE A 82 -8.66 2.92 -15.18
CA PHE A 82 -8.04 2.65 -13.89
C PHE A 82 -8.39 3.72 -12.84
N SER A 83 -8.55 4.97 -13.26
CA SER A 83 -9.01 6.04 -12.38
C SER A 83 -10.44 5.80 -11.90
N GLN A 84 -11.35 5.47 -12.80
CA GLN A 84 -12.74 5.14 -12.46
C GLN A 84 -12.83 3.98 -11.48
N LYS A 85 -12.17 2.84 -11.79
CA LYS A 85 -12.14 1.68 -10.88
C LYS A 85 -11.62 2.01 -9.47
N ARG A 86 -10.65 2.94 -9.40
CA ARG A 86 -10.12 3.38 -8.13
C ARG A 86 -11.16 4.15 -7.32
N TRP A 87 -11.81 5.13 -7.93
CA TRP A 87 -12.84 5.95 -7.26
C TRP A 87 -14.09 5.16 -6.90
N GLU A 88 -14.41 4.10 -7.63
CA GLU A 88 -15.51 3.19 -7.31
C GLU A 88 -15.21 2.30 -6.10
N SER A 89 -13.94 1.96 -5.87
CA SER A 89 -13.54 0.96 -4.88
C SER A 89 -12.78 1.50 -3.67
N GLN A 90 -12.35 2.76 -3.67
CA GLN A 90 -11.55 3.35 -2.60
C GLN A 90 -12.15 4.67 -2.10
N PRO A 91 -12.06 4.96 -0.80
CA PRO A 91 -12.57 6.20 -0.24
C PRO A 91 -11.82 7.41 -0.77
N ALA A 92 -12.55 8.53 -0.98
CA ALA A 92 -11.96 9.82 -1.33
C ALA A 92 -11.38 10.55 -0.11
N ALA A 93 -11.84 10.21 1.10
CA ALA A 93 -11.37 10.81 2.34
C ALA A 93 -9.88 10.54 2.59
N PRO A 94 -9.15 11.45 3.27
CA PRO A 94 -7.74 11.26 3.61
C PRO A 94 -7.49 9.95 4.35
N SER A 95 -6.52 9.16 3.88
CA SER A 95 -6.17 7.87 4.45
C SER A 95 -4.72 7.52 4.10
N ALA A 96 -4.16 6.51 4.78
CA ALA A 96 -2.85 5.96 4.46
C ALA A 96 -2.90 4.83 3.40
N GLY A 97 -4.04 4.63 2.72
CA GLY A 97 -4.27 3.51 1.82
C GLY A 97 -4.73 2.24 2.55
N CYS A 98 -4.42 1.07 1.99
CA CYS A 98 -4.69 -0.21 2.65
C CYS A 98 -3.88 -0.33 3.94
N ILE A 99 -4.55 -0.68 5.03
CA ILE A 99 -3.93 -0.82 6.35
C ILE A 99 -3.23 -2.17 6.50
N PHE A 100 -3.82 -3.23 5.99
CA PHE A 100 -3.31 -4.60 6.13
C PHE A 100 -2.94 -5.20 4.78
N LYS A 101 -1.92 -6.05 4.79
CA LYS A 101 -1.64 -6.96 3.68
C LYS A 101 -2.79 -7.97 3.54
N ASN A 102 -3.04 -8.44 2.33
CA ASN A 102 -4.03 -9.47 2.13
C ASN A 102 -3.49 -10.82 2.63
N PRO A 103 -4.18 -11.48 3.59
CA PRO A 103 -3.91 -12.88 3.91
C PRO A 103 -4.10 -13.78 2.68
N ALA A 104 -3.47 -14.96 2.72
CA ALA A 104 -3.55 -15.91 1.61
C ALA A 104 -4.97 -16.45 1.35
N THR A 105 -5.82 -16.48 2.39
CA THR A 105 -7.13 -17.12 2.36
C THR A 105 -8.27 -16.18 1.96
N ILE A 106 -8.16 -14.89 2.28
CA ILE A 106 -9.22 -13.90 2.05
C ILE A 106 -8.62 -12.50 1.93
N PRO A 107 -9.10 -11.62 1.01
CA PRO A 107 -8.70 -10.21 1.03
C PRO A 107 -9.04 -9.53 2.35
N ALA A 108 -8.10 -8.75 2.91
CA ALA A 108 -8.27 -8.10 4.21
C ALA A 108 -9.52 -7.21 4.26
N GLY A 109 -9.81 -6.45 3.19
CA GLY A 109 -11.02 -5.61 3.13
C GLY A 109 -12.31 -6.42 3.22
N LYS A 110 -12.36 -7.60 2.58
CA LYS A 110 -13.50 -8.50 2.65
C LYS A 110 -13.63 -9.12 4.06
N LEU A 111 -12.52 -9.53 4.66
CA LEU A 111 -12.53 -10.03 6.04
C LEU A 111 -13.10 -8.99 7.01
N ILE A 112 -12.64 -7.74 6.93
CA ILE A 112 -13.08 -6.64 7.80
C ILE A 112 -14.58 -6.33 7.58
N ASP A 113 -15.07 -6.42 6.36
CA ASP A 113 -16.49 -6.27 6.00
C ASP A 113 -17.33 -7.40 6.62
N GLU A 114 -16.92 -8.67 6.45
CA GLU A 114 -17.58 -9.84 7.03
C GLU A 114 -17.56 -9.86 8.58
N LEU A 115 -16.59 -9.17 9.19
CA LEU A 115 -16.53 -8.99 10.64
C LEU A 115 -17.45 -7.85 11.13
N GLY A 116 -18.16 -7.15 10.23
CA GLY A 116 -19.04 -6.05 10.54
C GLY A 116 -18.32 -4.81 11.09
N LEU A 117 -17.06 -4.58 10.64
CA LEU A 117 -16.22 -3.51 11.19
C LEU A 117 -16.23 -2.23 10.36
N LYS A 118 -16.84 -2.21 9.18
CA LYS A 118 -17.06 -0.96 8.45
C LYS A 118 -17.81 0.05 9.31
N GLY A 119 -17.43 1.31 9.24
CA GLY A 119 -17.98 2.38 10.06
C GLY A 119 -17.54 2.39 11.53
N SER A 120 -16.73 1.42 12.00
CA SER A 120 -16.17 1.44 13.37
C SER A 120 -15.25 2.65 13.54
N ARG A 121 -15.31 3.31 14.72
CA ARG A 121 -14.66 4.59 14.99
C ARG A 121 -13.84 4.57 16.27
N VAL A 122 -12.71 5.31 16.26
CA VAL A 122 -12.00 5.74 17.46
C VAL A 122 -11.55 7.18 17.23
N GLY A 123 -11.96 8.10 18.08
CA GLY A 123 -11.68 9.53 17.90
C GLY A 123 -12.12 10.02 16.52
N GLY A 124 -11.20 10.64 15.78
CA GLY A 124 -11.44 11.12 14.41
C GLY A 124 -11.17 10.09 13.31
N ALA A 125 -10.75 8.86 13.65
CA ALA A 125 -10.47 7.80 12.70
C ALA A 125 -11.67 6.87 12.54
N ALA A 126 -11.96 6.43 11.30
CA ALA A 126 -13.04 5.49 11.00
C ALA A 126 -12.62 4.44 9.98
N VAL A 127 -13.12 3.22 10.13
CA VAL A 127 -13.04 2.21 9.05
C VAL A 127 -13.99 2.62 7.94
N SER A 128 -13.49 2.75 6.72
CA SER A 128 -14.26 3.23 5.59
C SER A 128 -15.44 2.31 5.25
N ASP A 129 -16.60 2.89 5.00
CA ASP A 129 -17.77 2.18 4.50
C ASP A 129 -17.61 1.71 3.05
N VAL A 130 -16.75 2.39 2.26
CA VAL A 130 -16.46 2.02 0.87
C VAL A 130 -15.54 0.79 0.82
N HIS A 131 -14.48 0.76 1.62
CA HIS A 131 -13.48 -0.30 1.59
C HIS A 131 -12.97 -0.65 2.98
N GLY A 132 -13.29 -1.83 3.49
CA GLY A 132 -12.97 -2.24 4.86
C GLY A 132 -11.48 -2.21 5.24
N ASN A 133 -10.57 -2.28 4.26
CA ASN A 133 -9.11 -2.19 4.53
C ASN A 133 -8.56 -0.75 4.50
N PHE A 134 -9.44 0.26 4.62
CA PHE A 134 -9.05 1.67 4.71
C PHE A 134 -9.54 2.25 6.03
N ILE A 135 -8.64 2.91 6.76
CA ILE A 135 -8.98 3.79 7.86
C ILE A 135 -8.88 5.22 7.35
N VAL A 136 -9.97 5.95 7.42
CA VAL A 136 -10.09 7.34 6.95
C VAL A 136 -10.02 8.30 8.12
N ASN A 137 -9.47 9.49 7.87
CA ASN A 137 -9.51 10.62 8.78
C ASN A 137 -10.77 11.45 8.48
N GLU A 138 -11.74 11.40 9.37
CA GLU A 138 -12.99 12.18 9.25
C GLU A 138 -12.91 13.55 9.93
N GLY A 139 -11.75 13.91 10.41
CA GLY A 139 -11.45 15.18 11.07
C GLY A 139 -10.72 14.94 12.39
N ASN A 140 -9.53 15.52 12.49
CA ASN A 140 -8.68 15.51 13.69
C ASN A 140 -8.31 14.11 14.23
N ALA A 141 -8.25 13.07 13.36
CA ALA A 141 -7.74 11.77 13.76
C ALA A 141 -6.27 11.87 14.18
N THR A 142 -5.96 11.31 15.34
CA THR A 142 -4.59 11.15 15.81
C THR A 142 -3.99 9.82 15.35
N ALA A 143 -2.66 9.69 15.37
CA ALA A 143 -2.01 8.41 15.12
C ALA A 143 -2.50 7.34 16.12
N HIS A 144 -2.72 7.72 17.36
CA HIS A 144 -3.26 6.83 18.40
C HIS A 144 -4.65 6.28 18.04
N ASP A 145 -5.54 7.10 17.50
CA ASP A 145 -6.88 6.66 17.07
C ASP A 145 -6.78 5.60 15.97
N VAL A 146 -5.90 5.83 14.99
CA VAL A 146 -5.65 4.88 13.90
C VAL A 146 -5.08 3.56 14.44
N LEU A 147 -4.09 3.63 15.34
CA LEU A 147 -3.47 2.44 15.95
C LEU A 147 -4.46 1.65 16.80
N ALA A 148 -5.34 2.34 17.53
CA ALA A 148 -6.39 1.69 18.30
C ALA A 148 -7.37 0.92 17.39
N LEU A 149 -7.76 1.49 16.24
CA LEU A 149 -8.57 0.78 15.24
C LEU A 149 -7.83 -0.40 14.63
N ILE A 150 -6.54 -0.27 14.32
CA ILE A 150 -5.71 -1.37 13.84
C ILE A 150 -5.73 -2.52 14.84
N GLY A 151 -5.46 -2.25 16.11
CA GLY A 151 -5.49 -3.24 17.19
C GLY A 151 -6.85 -3.92 17.36
N LEU A 152 -7.93 -3.15 17.31
CA LEU A 152 -9.30 -3.67 17.38
C LEU A 152 -9.60 -4.64 16.22
N ILE A 153 -9.23 -4.28 14.99
CA ILE A 153 -9.43 -5.11 13.81
C ILE A 153 -8.62 -6.41 13.92
N GLN A 154 -7.33 -6.32 14.30
CA GLN A 154 -6.47 -7.48 14.48
C GLN A 154 -7.01 -8.43 15.54
N GLN A 155 -7.44 -7.90 16.69
CA GLN A 155 -8.02 -8.70 17.78
C GLN A 155 -9.28 -9.44 17.31
N LYS A 156 -10.19 -8.76 16.63
CA LYS A 156 -11.43 -9.38 16.13
C LYS A 156 -11.17 -10.41 15.03
N ALA A 157 -10.27 -10.13 14.10
CA ALA A 157 -9.89 -11.09 13.05
C ALA A 157 -9.30 -12.37 13.65
N LYS A 158 -8.41 -12.24 14.65
CA LYS A 158 -7.82 -13.39 15.35
C LYS A 158 -8.85 -14.16 16.16
N ALA A 159 -9.68 -13.47 16.95
CA ALA A 159 -10.66 -14.10 17.83
C ALA A 159 -11.77 -14.82 17.06
N GLN A 160 -12.29 -14.25 15.97
CA GLN A 160 -13.47 -14.79 15.27
C GLN A 160 -13.12 -15.66 14.07
N ARG A 161 -11.94 -15.50 13.48
CA ARG A 161 -11.56 -16.20 12.26
C ARG A 161 -10.20 -16.90 12.34
N GLY A 162 -9.46 -16.74 13.45
CA GLY A 162 -8.11 -17.31 13.61
C GLY A 162 -7.07 -16.68 12.65
N ILE A 163 -7.37 -15.52 12.04
CA ILE A 163 -6.50 -14.89 11.06
C ILE A 163 -5.69 -13.78 11.73
N GLU A 164 -4.37 -13.86 11.60
CA GLU A 164 -3.46 -12.78 12.01
C GLU A 164 -3.25 -11.81 10.84
N LEU A 165 -3.67 -10.55 11.03
CA LEU A 165 -3.52 -9.50 10.03
C LEU A 165 -2.17 -8.79 10.22
N GLU A 166 -1.35 -8.79 9.17
CA GLU A 166 -0.09 -8.03 9.10
C GLU A 166 -0.36 -6.64 8.51
N THR A 167 0.18 -5.59 9.14
CA THR A 167 0.04 -4.23 8.62
C THR A 167 0.84 -4.05 7.33
N GLU A 168 0.25 -3.32 6.36
CA GLU A 168 0.94 -2.82 5.17
C GLU A 168 1.53 -1.43 5.45
N VAL A 169 0.88 -0.65 6.30
CA VAL A 169 1.38 0.66 6.73
C VAL A 169 2.59 0.52 7.64
N GLU A 170 3.57 1.39 7.47
CA GLU A 170 4.74 1.51 8.37
C GLU A 170 4.43 2.53 9.46
N ILE A 171 4.68 2.15 10.71
CA ILE A 171 4.55 3.03 11.87
C ILE A 171 5.94 3.60 12.14
N ILE A 172 6.05 4.93 12.14
CA ILE A 172 7.30 5.65 12.33
C ILE A 172 7.13 6.61 13.51
N GLY A 173 8.07 6.60 14.44
CA GLY A 173 8.09 7.46 15.61
C GLY A 173 8.44 6.69 16.89
N ASP A 174 8.81 7.43 17.93
CA ASP A 174 9.10 6.89 19.24
C ASP A 174 7.83 6.95 20.10
N ASN A 175 7.54 5.89 20.85
CA ASN A 175 6.48 5.82 21.86
C ASN A 175 5.03 6.01 21.33
N LEU A 176 4.66 5.24 20.32
CA LEU A 176 3.25 5.06 19.94
C LEU A 176 2.61 3.87 20.66
#